data_db24009c8a4970f6515953dc5ce544d6
#
_entry.id   db24009c8a4970f6515953dc5ce544d6
#
_cell.length_a   1.000
_cell.length_b   1.000
_cell.length_c   1.000
_cell.angle_alpha   90.00
_cell.angle_beta   90.00
_cell.angle_gamma   90.00
#
_symmetry.space_group_name_H-M   'P 1'
#
loop_
_entity.id
_entity.type
_entity.pdbx_description
1 polymer ?
#
loop_
_entity_poly.entity_id
_entity_poly.type
_entity_poly.pdbx_seq_one_letter_code
_entity_poly.pdbx_strand_id
1 'polypeptide(L)'
;MYLTNQQIEIIKNYFSDKPVNKLYLFGSYARGDADENSDIDLVFSLHKDTRISYFGLAKYLVDLEKKLNRKVDLVEEELLYPRIKSIFDREKKTIL
;
A
#
# COMPACT_ATOMS: atom_id res chain seq x y z
N MET A 1 -1.92 -16.40 3.94
CA MET A 1 -1.78 -15.52 5.11
C MET A 1 -2.30 -14.13 4.77
N TYR A 2 -3.13 -13.57 5.62
CA TYR A 2 -3.63 -12.21 5.49
C TYR A 2 -2.92 -11.29 6.47
N LEU A 3 -3.07 -9.97 6.29
CA LEU A 3 -2.60 -9.01 7.29
C LEU A 3 -3.43 -9.15 8.57
N THR A 4 -2.77 -9.02 9.71
CA THR A 4 -3.46 -8.98 11.00
C THR A 4 -4.20 -7.65 11.16
N ASN A 5 -5.18 -7.60 12.04
CA ASN A 5 -5.87 -6.36 12.38
C ASN A 5 -4.89 -5.31 12.90
N GLN A 6 -3.90 -5.72 13.67
CA GLN A 6 -2.87 -4.81 14.18
C GLN A 6 -2.05 -4.20 13.05
N GLN A 7 -1.64 -5.00 12.06
CA GLN A 7 -0.90 -4.51 10.90
C GLN A 7 -1.73 -3.50 10.10
N ILE A 8 -3.00 -3.80 9.89
CA ILE A 8 -3.91 -2.90 9.18
C ILE A 8 -4.04 -1.57 9.93
N GLU A 9 -4.19 -1.60 11.26
CA GLU A 9 -4.28 -0.39 12.06
C GLU A 9 -2.99 0.44 12.00
N ILE A 10 -1.84 -0.22 12.01
CA ILE A 10 -0.56 0.49 11.86
C ILE A 10 -0.53 1.25 10.54
N ILE A 11 -0.95 0.60 9.46
CA ILE A 11 -0.97 1.21 8.13
C ILE A 11 -1.94 2.39 8.10
N LYS A 12 -3.15 2.20 8.60
CA LYS A 12 -4.16 3.26 8.64
C LYS A 12 -3.68 4.47 9.43
N ASN A 13 -3.13 4.22 10.61
CA ASN A 13 -2.64 5.29 11.48
C ASN A 13 -1.48 6.05 10.84
N TYR A 14 -0.60 5.33 10.17
CA TYR A 14 0.53 5.97 9.50
C TYR A 14 0.06 6.97 8.44
N PHE A 15 -0.93 6.60 7.64
CA PHE A 15 -1.41 7.45 6.55
C PHE A 15 -2.47 8.47 6.97
N SER A 16 -2.89 8.47 8.22
CA SER A 16 -3.97 9.34 8.69
C SER A 16 -3.65 10.84 8.57
N ASP A 17 -2.38 11.21 8.61
CA ASP A 17 -1.94 12.61 8.50
C ASP A 17 -1.19 12.88 7.19
N LYS A 18 -1.29 11.99 6.22
CA LYS A 18 -0.63 12.13 4.92
C LYS A 18 -1.67 12.51 3.86
N PRO A 19 -1.24 13.11 2.74
CA PRO A 19 -2.17 13.51 1.68
C PRO A 19 -2.62 12.34 0.80
N VAL A 20 -2.86 11.19 1.38
CA VAL A 20 -3.31 9.99 0.69
C VAL A 20 -4.83 9.92 0.76
N ASN A 21 -5.47 9.85 -0.40
CA ASN A 21 -6.92 9.80 -0.52
C ASN A 21 -7.43 8.36 -0.37
N LYS A 22 -6.81 7.43 -1.08
CA LYS A 22 -7.18 6.02 -1.08
C LYS A 22 -5.95 5.17 -0.88
N LEU A 23 -6.12 4.05 -0.20
CA LEU A 23 -5.05 3.08 -0.01
C LEU A 23 -5.64 1.69 -0.15
N TYR A 24 -5.01 0.88 -0.98
CA TYR A 24 -5.46 -0.48 -1.26
C TYR A 24 -4.35 -1.48 -0.98
N LEU A 25 -4.75 -2.63 -0.49
CA LEU A 25 -3.89 -3.80 -0.40
C LEU A 25 -4.03 -4.59 -1.70
N PHE A 26 -2.91 -5.06 -2.24
CA PHE A 26 -2.87 -5.81 -3.49
C PHE A 26 -1.96 -7.02 -3.31
N GLY A 27 -1.95 -7.92 -4.28
CA GLY A 27 -1.00 -9.03 -4.32
C GLY A 27 -1.32 -10.14 -3.33
N SER A 28 -0.28 -10.83 -2.89
CA SER A 28 -0.44 -12.06 -2.11
C SER A 28 -1.16 -11.87 -0.78
N TYR A 29 -0.93 -10.76 -0.09
CA TYR A 29 -1.63 -10.49 1.17
C TYR A 29 -3.10 -10.14 0.95
N ALA A 30 -3.47 -9.64 -0.23
CA ALA A 30 -4.88 -9.40 -0.57
C ALA A 30 -5.58 -10.71 -0.93
N ARG A 31 -4.89 -11.60 -1.64
CA ARG A 31 -5.44 -12.91 -2.02
C ARG A 31 -5.45 -13.93 -0.89
N GLY A 32 -4.58 -13.74 0.11
CA GLY A 32 -4.45 -14.68 1.22
C GLY A 32 -3.38 -15.75 1.02
N ASP A 33 -2.67 -15.73 -0.09
CA ASP A 33 -1.62 -16.72 -0.38
C ASP A 33 -0.21 -16.24 -0.01
N ALA A 34 -0.11 -15.16 0.78
CA ALA A 34 1.16 -14.65 1.27
C ALA A 34 1.77 -15.61 2.30
N ASP A 35 3.09 -15.58 2.38
CA ASP A 35 3.84 -16.23 3.45
C ASP A 35 4.75 -15.21 4.14
N GLU A 36 5.59 -15.67 5.04
CA GLU A 36 6.45 -14.81 5.85
C GLU A 36 7.54 -14.10 5.04
N ASN A 37 7.77 -14.54 3.80
CA ASN A 37 8.75 -13.92 2.90
C ASN A 37 8.07 -13.02 1.86
N SER A 38 6.76 -12.93 1.88
CA SER A 38 6.02 -12.11 0.91
C SER A 38 6.11 -10.63 1.25
N ASP A 39 6.19 -9.78 0.22
CA ASP A 39 6.12 -8.34 0.39
C ASP A 39 4.67 -7.90 0.58
N ILE A 40 4.49 -6.81 1.32
CA ILE A 40 3.18 -6.17 1.43
C ILE A 40 3.06 -5.16 0.30
N ASP A 41 2.13 -5.40 -0.64
CA ASP A 41 1.94 -4.53 -1.80
C ASP A 41 0.81 -3.56 -1.54
N LEU A 42 1.13 -2.28 -1.53
CA LEU A 42 0.17 -1.21 -1.31
C LEU A 42 0.11 -0.30 -2.53
N VAL A 43 -1.10 0.10 -2.89
CA VAL A 43 -1.34 1.04 -3.98
C VAL A 43 -2.13 2.21 -3.40
N PHE A 44 -1.68 3.42 -3.69
CA PHE A 44 -2.29 4.62 -3.12
C PHE A 44 -2.66 5.63 -4.19
N SER A 45 -3.63 6.48 -3.87
CA SER A 45 -3.91 7.69 -4.65
C SER A 45 -3.82 8.89 -3.72
N LEU A 46 -3.38 10.02 -4.26
CA LEU A 46 -3.25 11.26 -3.52
C LEU A 46 -4.52 12.08 -3.64
N HIS A 47 -4.74 12.97 -2.68
CA HIS A 47 -5.79 13.99 -2.82
C HIS A 47 -5.53 14.84 -4.05
N LYS A 48 -6.62 15.35 -4.63
CA LYS A 48 -6.54 16.20 -5.82
C LYS A 48 -5.57 17.36 -5.60
N ASP A 49 -4.78 17.65 -6.63
CA ASP A 49 -3.79 18.76 -6.63
C ASP A 49 -2.68 18.60 -5.60
N THR A 50 -2.49 17.38 -5.10
CA THR A 50 -1.40 17.04 -4.19
C THR A 50 -0.36 16.23 -4.93
N ARG A 51 0.91 16.51 -4.63
CA ARG A 51 2.03 15.76 -5.18
C ARG A 51 2.96 15.33 -4.04
N ILE A 52 3.63 14.21 -4.26
CA ILE A 52 4.63 13.72 -3.33
C ILE A 52 5.96 13.63 -4.09
N SER A 53 7.04 14.09 -3.45
CA SER A 53 8.37 13.97 -4.05
C SER A 53 8.85 12.53 -3.96
N TYR A 54 9.86 12.21 -4.76
CA TYR A 54 10.49 10.91 -4.70
C TYR A 54 11.01 10.62 -3.29
N PHE A 55 11.63 11.61 -2.65
CA PHE A 55 12.14 11.45 -1.28
C PHE A 55 11.01 11.26 -0.27
N GLY A 56 9.88 11.93 -0.47
CA GLY A 56 8.70 11.76 0.37
C GLY A 56 8.16 10.33 0.29
N LEU A 57 8.08 9.79 -0.92
CA LEU A 57 7.66 8.40 -1.12
C LEU A 57 8.62 7.43 -0.46
N ALA A 58 9.91 7.65 -0.62
CA ALA A 58 10.93 6.80 -0.01
C ALA A 58 10.82 6.82 1.52
N LYS A 59 10.52 7.97 2.11
CA LYS A 59 10.33 8.09 3.56
C LYS A 59 9.13 7.26 4.01
N TYR A 60 8.01 7.33 3.30
CA TYR A 60 6.83 6.52 3.63
C TYR A 60 7.19 5.02 3.63
N LEU A 61 7.93 4.62 2.61
CA LEU A 61 8.33 3.22 2.47
C LEU A 61 9.20 2.76 3.64
N VAL A 62 10.23 3.53 3.96
CA VAL A 62 11.15 3.20 5.06
C VAL A 62 10.41 3.16 6.39
N ASP A 63 9.55 4.15 6.64
CA ASP A 63 8.79 4.21 7.89
C ASP A 63 7.87 3.00 8.05
N LEU A 64 7.16 2.64 6.98
CA LEU A 64 6.26 1.49 7.01
C LEU A 64 7.00 0.17 7.22
N GLU A 65 8.13 0.00 6.54
CA GLU A 65 8.91 -1.23 6.69
C GLU A 65 9.41 -1.39 8.12
N LYS A 66 9.81 -0.30 8.76
CA LYS A 66 10.23 -0.34 10.16
C LYS A 66 9.08 -0.69 11.10
N LYS A 67 7.92 -0.08 10.86
CA LYS A 67 6.74 -0.29 11.72
C LYS A 67 6.17 -1.69 11.58
N LEU A 68 6.20 -2.23 10.37
CA LEU A 68 5.61 -3.54 10.07
C LEU A 68 6.61 -4.68 10.15
N ASN A 69 7.90 -4.37 10.19
CA ASN A 69 8.99 -5.34 10.15
C ASN A 69 8.84 -6.29 8.96
N ARG A 70 8.48 -5.74 7.80
CA ARG A 70 8.25 -6.46 6.56
C ARG A 70 8.63 -5.58 5.38
N LYS A 71 9.02 -6.18 4.28
CA LYS A 71 9.20 -5.44 3.04
C LYS A 71 7.86 -4.96 2.52
N VAL A 72 7.83 -3.71 2.08
CA VAL A 72 6.63 -3.06 1.57
C VAL A 72 6.92 -2.53 0.17
N ASP A 73 5.98 -2.72 -0.73
CA ASP A 73 5.98 -2.11 -2.05
C ASP A 73 4.88 -1.05 -2.06
N LEU A 74 5.20 0.16 -2.47
CA LEU A 74 4.26 1.28 -2.41
C LEU A 74 4.25 1.96 -3.77
N VAL A 75 3.12 1.87 -4.47
CA VAL A 75 2.96 2.34 -5.84
C VAL A 75 1.77 3.27 -5.93
N GLU A 76 1.92 4.37 -6.70
CA GLU A 76 0.81 5.27 -6.98
C GLU A 76 -0.09 4.64 -8.04
N GLU A 77 -1.39 4.66 -7.81
CA GLU A 77 -2.37 4.00 -8.69
C GLU A 77 -2.27 4.49 -10.13
N GLU A 78 -2.05 5.78 -10.32
CA GLU A 78 -1.97 6.38 -11.65
C GLU A 78 -0.79 5.86 -12.48
N LEU A 79 0.22 5.27 -11.83
CA LEU A 79 1.40 4.76 -12.50
C LEU A 79 1.29 3.27 -12.86
N LEU A 80 0.18 2.63 -12.52
CA LEU A 80 -0.02 1.22 -12.88
C LEU A 80 -0.22 1.08 -14.38
N TYR A 81 0.47 0.11 -14.99
CA TYR A 81 0.24 -0.23 -16.39
C TYR A 81 -1.19 -0.77 -16.58
N PRO A 82 -1.82 -0.54 -17.74
CA PRO A 82 -3.20 -0.99 -17.98
C PRO A 82 -3.43 -2.48 -17.70
N ARG A 83 -2.48 -3.33 -18.04
CA ARG A 83 -2.58 -4.77 -17.77
C ARG A 83 -2.66 -5.05 -16.27
N ILE A 84 -1.78 -4.41 -15.50
CA ILE A 84 -1.74 -4.57 -14.05
C ILE A 84 -2.97 -3.94 -13.41
N LYS A 85 -3.40 -2.80 -13.94
CA LYS A 85 -4.60 -2.10 -13.44
C LYS A 85 -5.84 -2.99 -13.49
N SER A 86 -6.00 -3.77 -14.54
CA SER A 86 -7.11 -4.70 -14.68
C SER A 86 -7.09 -5.77 -13.58
N ILE A 87 -5.93 -6.34 -13.30
CA ILE A 87 -5.77 -7.33 -12.23
C ILE A 87 -6.00 -6.69 -10.87
N PHE A 88 -5.42 -5.50 -10.68
CA PHE A 88 -5.54 -4.73 -9.46
C PHE A 88 -7.01 -4.44 -9.13
N ASP A 89 -7.79 -3.99 -10.11
CA ASP A 89 -9.21 -3.67 -9.89
C ASP A 89 -10.01 -4.87 -9.43
N ARG A 90 -9.62 -6.08 -9.85
CA ARG A 90 -10.31 -7.31 -9.44
C ARG A 90 -9.89 -7.80 -8.06
N GLU A 91 -8.62 -7.59 -7.68
CA GLU A 91 -8.04 -8.21 -6.48
C GLU A 91 -7.87 -7.25 -5.32
N LYS A 92 -7.92 -5.95 -5.54
CA LYS A 92 -7.64 -4.96 -4.51
C LYS A 92 -8.59 -5.06 -3.32
N LYS A 93 -8.05 -4.77 -2.14
CA LYS A 93 -8.85 -4.61 -0.93
C LYS A 93 -8.61 -3.22 -0.37
N THR A 94 -9.67 -2.51 -0.07
CA THR A 94 -9.58 -1.14 0.42
C THR A 94 -9.10 -1.13 1.86
N ILE A 95 -8.08 -0.31 2.13
CA ILE A 95 -7.64 -0.01 3.50
C ILE A 95 -8.17 1.35 3.93
N LEU A 96 -8.10 2.34 3.03
CA LEU A 96 -8.63 3.69 3.27
C LEU A 96 -9.59 4.10 2.17
#